data_73a5fee1ecbf1502f66c8381b6a34df2
#
_entry.id   73a5fee1ecbf1502f66c8381b6a34df2
#
_cell.length_a   1.000
_cell.length_b   1.000
_cell.length_c   1.000
_cell.angle_alpha   90.00
_cell.angle_beta   90.00
_cell.angle_gamma   90.00
#
_symmetry.space_group_name_H-M   'P 1'
#
loop_
_entity.id
_entity.type
_entity.pdbx_description
1 polymer ?
#
loop_
_entity_poly.entity_id
_entity_poly.type
_entity_poly.pdbx_seq_one_letter_code
_entity_poly.pdbx_strand_id
1 'polypeptide(L)'
;MSFALLYTDEIRLRALEPSDVDVLMRLENDEELWENGIVTGPFSRFQFERYIAENTNDIYVDGQLRLVIEHCSGSVAGVIDLCTFDARHSRAEVGIVVLKEFRRRGIARSALSLLERHCFSLLGMHQLYAYVKTSNAACINLFHSAGFNTTGVLKDWLHTGRGYRDVCLLQKMNPLIA
;
A
#
# COMPACT_ATOMS: atom_id res chain seq x y z
N MET A 1 -10.50 -25.01 8.63
CA MET A 1 -10.65 -23.54 8.60
C MET A 1 -10.07 -23.06 7.27
N SER A 2 -10.89 -22.43 6.43
CA SER A 2 -10.41 -21.87 5.16
C SER A 2 -9.54 -20.65 5.46
N PHE A 3 -8.27 -20.71 5.09
CA PHE A 3 -7.36 -19.56 5.19
C PHE A 3 -7.62 -18.59 4.04
N ALA A 4 -8.71 -17.84 4.13
CA ALA A 4 -8.97 -16.71 3.23
C ALA A 4 -8.01 -15.57 3.55
N LEU A 5 -6.75 -15.69 3.14
CA LEU A 5 -5.72 -14.69 3.47
C LEU A 5 -5.96 -13.34 2.77
N LEU A 6 -6.48 -13.36 1.55
CA LEU A 6 -6.50 -12.19 0.67
C LEU A 6 -7.92 -11.83 0.19
N TYR A 7 -8.99 -12.29 0.84
CA TYR A 7 -10.35 -11.89 0.46
C TYR A 7 -11.33 -11.80 1.65
N THR A 8 -12.34 -10.98 1.48
CA THR A 8 -13.56 -10.86 2.29
C THR A 8 -14.75 -10.93 1.35
N ASP A 9 -15.97 -10.83 1.86
CA ASP A 9 -17.18 -10.78 1.02
C ASP A 9 -17.24 -9.50 0.15
N GLU A 10 -16.53 -8.46 0.56
CA GLU A 10 -16.57 -7.15 -0.10
C GLU A 10 -15.41 -6.92 -1.07
N ILE A 11 -14.21 -7.37 -0.72
CA ILE A 11 -13.00 -7.14 -1.51
C ILE A 11 -12.09 -8.37 -1.55
N ARG A 12 -11.26 -8.43 -2.58
CA ARG A 12 -10.09 -9.31 -2.62
C ARG A 12 -8.82 -8.52 -2.98
N LEU A 13 -7.70 -8.99 -2.47
CA LEU A 13 -6.37 -8.56 -2.92
C LEU A 13 -5.86 -9.59 -3.92
N ARG A 14 -5.48 -9.15 -5.11
CA ARG A 14 -4.98 -10.00 -6.18
C ARG A 14 -3.75 -9.42 -6.86
N ALA A 15 -3.01 -10.26 -7.57
CA ALA A 15 -1.93 -9.82 -8.43
C ALA A 15 -2.43 -8.85 -9.51
N LEU A 16 -1.48 -8.07 -10.04
CA LEU A 16 -1.71 -7.24 -11.23
C LEU A 16 -1.91 -8.12 -12.46
N GLU A 17 -2.82 -7.69 -13.31
CA GLU A 17 -3.11 -8.28 -14.62
C GLU A 17 -2.89 -7.25 -15.73
N PRO A 18 -2.62 -7.65 -16.98
CA PRO A 18 -2.47 -6.72 -18.10
C PRO A 18 -3.66 -5.77 -18.29
N SER A 19 -4.85 -6.20 -17.91
CA SER A 19 -6.08 -5.38 -17.93
C SER A 19 -6.07 -4.21 -16.94
N ASP A 20 -5.16 -4.21 -15.95
CA ASP A 20 -5.10 -3.16 -14.93
C ASP A 20 -4.28 -1.93 -15.35
N VAL A 21 -3.64 -1.96 -16.52
CA VAL A 21 -2.80 -0.85 -17.02
C VAL A 21 -3.52 0.49 -17.00
N ASP A 22 -4.79 0.53 -17.43
CA ASP A 22 -5.57 1.78 -17.46
C ASP A 22 -5.80 2.36 -16.07
N VAL A 23 -6.04 1.50 -15.08
CA VAL A 23 -6.21 1.92 -13.69
C VAL A 23 -4.89 2.40 -13.09
N LEU A 24 -3.79 1.71 -13.37
CA LEU A 24 -2.45 2.14 -12.92
C LEU A 24 -2.09 3.48 -13.54
N MET A 25 -2.34 3.67 -14.84
CA MET A 25 -2.14 4.96 -15.52
C MET A 25 -2.91 6.09 -14.82
N ARG A 26 -4.15 5.83 -14.42
CA ARG A 26 -4.99 6.82 -13.72
C ARG A 26 -4.51 7.11 -12.31
N LEU A 27 -4.05 6.10 -11.57
CA LEU A 27 -3.59 6.27 -10.20
C LEU A 27 -2.22 6.92 -10.14
N GLU A 28 -1.25 6.41 -10.88
CA GLU A 28 0.15 6.85 -10.75
C GLU A 28 0.43 8.19 -11.47
N ASN A 29 -0.43 8.56 -12.45
CA ASN A 29 -0.34 9.85 -13.14
C ASN A 29 -1.29 10.91 -12.55
N ASP A 30 -1.95 10.64 -11.41
CA ASP A 30 -2.72 11.65 -10.67
C ASP A 30 -1.75 12.56 -9.89
N GLU A 31 -1.55 13.79 -10.40
CA GLU A 31 -0.65 14.78 -9.81
C GLU A 31 -0.99 15.11 -8.34
N GLU A 32 -2.28 14.98 -7.94
CA GLU A 32 -2.67 15.16 -6.53
C GLU A 32 -2.01 14.11 -5.61
N LEU A 33 -1.69 12.92 -6.14
CA LEU A 33 -1.04 11.86 -5.40
C LEU A 33 0.49 12.01 -5.35
N TRP A 34 1.09 12.69 -6.33
CA TRP A 34 2.54 12.87 -6.39
C TRP A 34 3.12 13.62 -5.19
N GLU A 35 2.36 14.54 -4.62
CA GLU A 35 2.76 15.23 -3.38
C GLU A 35 2.89 14.30 -2.16
N ASN A 36 2.37 13.07 -2.24
CA ASN A 36 2.41 12.09 -1.16
C ASN A 36 3.39 10.95 -1.42
N GLY A 37 3.98 10.88 -2.61
CA GLY A 37 4.82 9.79 -3.06
C GLY A 37 6.20 10.24 -3.55
N ILE A 38 6.91 9.30 -4.16
CA ILE A 38 8.26 9.49 -4.71
C ILE A 38 8.25 9.73 -6.23
N VAL A 39 7.06 9.85 -6.82
CA VAL A 39 6.91 10.00 -8.27
C VAL A 39 7.42 11.37 -8.70
N THR A 40 8.29 11.38 -9.72
CA THR A 40 8.95 12.58 -10.23
C THR A 40 8.48 13.00 -11.63
N GLY A 41 7.61 12.20 -12.24
CA GLY A 41 7.06 12.48 -13.56
C GLY A 41 6.08 11.39 -14.01
N PRO A 42 5.34 11.63 -15.10
CA PRO A 42 4.33 10.69 -15.58
C PRO A 42 4.95 9.41 -16.12
N PHE A 43 4.25 8.32 -15.91
CA PHE A 43 4.56 7.02 -16.48
C PHE A 43 3.81 6.81 -17.80
N SER A 44 4.49 6.18 -18.77
CA SER A 44 3.87 5.74 -20.02
C SER A 44 3.15 4.40 -19.84
N ARG A 45 2.18 4.12 -20.73
CA ARG A 45 1.53 2.81 -20.82
C ARG A 45 2.55 1.66 -20.94
N PHE A 46 3.55 1.83 -21.81
CA PHE A 46 4.60 0.84 -22.03
C PHE A 46 5.38 0.51 -20.74
N GLN A 47 5.64 1.50 -19.88
CA GLN A 47 6.30 1.26 -18.60
C GLN A 47 5.45 0.39 -17.68
N PHE A 48 4.12 0.57 -17.64
CA PHE A 48 3.24 -0.28 -16.85
C PHE A 48 3.09 -1.68 -17.44
N GLU A 49 2.95 -1.81 -18.75
CA GLU A 49 2.91 -3.12 -19.43
C GLU A 49 4.17 -3.93 -19.12
N ARG A 50 5.34 -3.29 -19.22
CA ARG A 50 6.61 -3.92 -18.86
C ARG A 50 6.69 -4.25 -17.36
N TYR A 51 6.30 -3.33 -16.49
CA TYR A 51 6.27 -3.56 -15.05
C TYR A 51 5.42 -4.78 -14.68
N ILE A 52 4.22 -4.91 -15.27
CA ILE A 52 3.34 -6.07 -15.02
C ILE A 52 3.97 -7.36 -15.58
N ALA A 53 4.54 -7.31 -16.79
CA ALA A 53 5.15 -8.47 -17.41
C ALA A 53 6.40 -8.99 -16.68
N GLU A 54 7.18 -8.09 -16.07
CA GLU A 54 8.42 -8.42 -15.36
C GLU A 54 8.19 -8.73 -13.87
N ASN A 55 7.01 -8.40 -13.31
CA ASN A 55 6.69 -8.62 -11.90
C ASN A 55 6.52 -10.11 -11.61
N THR A 56 7.28 -10.63 -10.65
CA THR A 56 7.23 -12.05 -10.26
C THR A 56 6.21 -12.34 -9.18
N ASN A 57 5.65 -11.31 -8.53
CA ASN A 57 4.84 -11.41 -7.30
C ASN A 57 5.55 -12.14 -6.14
N ASP A 58 6.87 -12.22 -6.19
CA ASP A 58 7.68 -12.73 -5.10
C ASP A 58 8.41 -11.55 -4.43
N ILE A 59 8.01 -11.22 -3.22
CA ILE A 59 8.59 -10.10 -2.47
C ILE A 59 10.09 -10.26 -2.20
N TYR A 60 10.57 -11.50 -2.15
CA TYR A 60 12.00 -11.79 -1.94
C TYR A 60 12.84 -11.55 -3.21
N VAL A 61 12.22 -11.65 -4.37
CA VAL A 61 12.84 -11.37 -5.67
C VAL A 61 12.69 -9.91 -6.05
N ASP A 62 11.46 -9.38 -5.97
CA ASP A 62 11.13 -8.04 -6.44
C ASP A 62 11.45 -6.94 -5.42
N GLY A 63 11.68 -7.32 -4.14
CA GLY A 63 11.85 -6.36 -3.03
C GLY A 63 10.59 -5.57 -2.69
N GLN A 64 9.48 -5.88 -3.35
CA GLN A 64 8.18 -5.25 -3.22
C GLN A 64 7.06 -6.23 -3.57
N LEU A 65 5.84 -5.92 -3.13
CA LEU A 65 4.64 -6.64 -3.53
C LEU A 65 3.53 -5.62 -3.77
N ARG A 66 3.00 -5.56 -5.00
CA ARG A 66 1.86 -4.70 -5.34
C ARG A 66 0.63 -5.54 -5.60
N LEU A 67 -0.45 -5.26 -4.90
CA LEU A 67 -1.72 -5.96 -5.03
C LEU A 67 -2.84 -5.00 -5.41
N VAL A 68 -3.69 -5.45 -6.32
CA VAL A 68 -4.93 -4.76 -6.67
C VAL A 68 -5.97 -5.01 -5.59
N ILE A 69 -6.63 -3.95 -5.14
CA ILE A 69 -7.84 -4.02 -4.32
C ILE A 69 -9.02 -4.13 -5.29
N GLU A 70 -9.56 -5.33 -5.46
CA GLU A 70 -10.72 -5.57 -6.30
C GLU A 70 -11.98 -5.67 -5.43
N HIS A 71 -12.98 -4.88 -5.76
CA HIS A 71 -14.31 -4.90 -5.11
C HIS A 71 -15.14 -6.09 -5.62
N CYS A 72 -16.09 -6.57 -4.84
CA CYS A 72 -16.97 -7.69 -5.21
C CYS A 72 -17.77 -7.48 -6.51
N SER A 73 -17.92 -6.25 -6.96
CA SER A 73 -18.50 -5.92 -8.29
C SER A 73 -17.57 -6.26 -9.47
N GLY A 74 -16.34 -6.69 -9.24
CA GLY A 74 -15.31 -6.88 -10.26
C GLY A 74 -14.55 -5.59 -10.63
N SER A 75 -14.88 -4.45 -10.01
CA SER A 75 -14.20 -3.19 -10.27
C SER A 75 -12.94 -3.05 -9.42
N VAL A 76 -11.89 -2.45 -9.98
CA VAL A 76 -10.69 -2.08 -9.21
C VAL A 76 -11.02 -0.90 -8.31
N ALA A 77 -10.83 -1.07 -7.01
CA ALA A 77 -11.06 -0.02 -6.01
C ALA A 77 -9.78 0.75 -5.64
N GLY A 78 -8.61 0.18 -5.93
CA GLY A 78 -7.33 0.79 -5.62
C GLY A 78 -6.18 -0.20 -5.67
N VAL A 79 -5.06 0.18 -5.07
CA VAL A 79 -3.86 -0.67 -4.91
C VAL A 79 -3.36 -0.59 -3.47
N ILE A 80 -2.71 -1.67 -3.02
CA ILE A 80 -2.01 -1.72 -1.75
C ILE A 80 -0.65 -2.38 -1.95
N ASP A 81 0.38 -1.77 -1.37
CA ASP A 81 1.77 -2.11 -1.64
C ASP A 81 2.51 -2.50 -0.36
N LEU A 82 3.44 -3.42 -0.51
CA LEU A 82 4.61 -3.56 0.34
C LEU A 82 5.82 -3.05 -0.43
N CYS A 83 6.48 -2.05 0.09
CA CYS A 83 7.68 -1.46 -0.50
C CYS A 83 8.85 -1.63 0.47
N THR A 84 10.06 -1.38 -0.04
CA THR A 84 11.28 -1.32 0.79
C THR A 84 11.40 -2.55 1.69
N PHE A 85 11.13 -3.73 1.12
CA PHE A 85 11.19 -4.98 1.87
C PHE A 85 12.62 -5.27 2.33
N ASP A 86 12.79 -5.46 3.62
CA ASP A 86 14.04 -5.82 4.26
C ASP A 86 13.91 -7.24 4.82
N ALA A 87 14.39 -8.22 4.05
CA ALA A 87 14.31 -9.64 4.42
C ALA A 87 15.07 -9.95 5.71
N ARG A 88 16.22 -9.28 5.94
CA ARG A 88 17.05 -9.50 7.12
C ARG A 88 16.35 -9.07 8.41
N HIS A 89 15.65 -7.95 8.35
CA HIS A 89 14.95 -7.38 9.50
C HIS A 89 13.45 -7.67 9.48
N SER A 90 12.98 -8.46 8.51
CA SER A 90 11.59 -8.93 8.36
C SER A 90 10.59 -7.79 8.47
N ARG A 91 10.80 -6.72 7.70
CA ARG A 91 9.96 -5.51 7.70
C ARG A 91 9.70 -4.99 6.30
N ALA A 92 8.57 -4.32 6.13
CA ALA A 92 8.22 -3.64 4.88
C ALA A 92 7.42 -2.37 5.14
N GLU A 93 7.53 -1.42 4.22
CA GLU A 93 6.68 -0.23 4.18
C GLU A 93 5.35 -0.56 3.52
N VAL A 94 4.25 -0.04 4.09
CA VAL A 94 2.90 -0.19 3.54
C VAL A 94 2.48 1.10 2.83
N GLY A 95 2.15 0.98 1.54
CA GLY A 95 1.48 2.01 0.75
C GLY A 95 0.05 1.59 0.43
N ILE A 96 -0.88 2.52 0.39
CA ILE A 96 -2.27 2.25 0.00
C ILE A 96 -2.88 3.46 -0.70
N VAL A 97 -3.53 3.22 -1.84
CA VAL A 97 -4.31 4.21 -2.57
C VAL A 97 -5.66 3.61 -2.93
N VAL A 98 -6.73 4.31 -2.54
CA VAL A 98 -8.11 3.95 -2.90
C VAL A 98 -8.67 5.04 -3.82
N LEU A 99 -9.27 4.61 -4.94
CA LEU A 99 -9.91 5.48 -5.91
C LEU A 99 -11.02 6.32 -5.26
N LYS A 100 -11.19 7.56 -5.71
CA LYS A 100 -12.09 8.55 -5.09
C LYS A 100 -13.52 8.01 -4.90
N GLU A 101 -14.04 7.27 -5.91
CA GLU A 101 -15.37 6.68 -5.90
C GLU A 101 -15.57 5.53 -4.89
N PHE A 102 -14.47 4.95 -4.38
CA PHE A 102 -14.50 3.85 -3.39
C PHE A 102 -14.10 4.29 -1.98
N ARG A 103 -13.76 5.57 -1.78
CA ARG A 103 -13.39 6.09 -0.45
C ARG A 103 -14.57 6.14 0.51
N ARG A 104 -14.28 6.14 1.81
CA ARG A 104 -15.25 6.21 2.93
C ARG A 104 -16.25 5.06 2.98
N ARG A 105 -15.90 3.91 2.40
CA ARG A 105 -16.69 2.66 2.41
C ARG A 105 -16.03 1.54 3.21
N GLY A 106 -15.01 1.81 4.02
CA GLY A 106 -14.28 0.78 4.77
C GLY A 106 -13.20 0.03 3.96
N ILE A 107 -13.18 0.16 2.64
CA ILE A 107 -12.32 -0.62 1.73
C ILE A 107 -10.84 -0.56 2.10
N ALA A 108 -10.30 0.64 2.39
CA ALA A 108 -8.91 0.78 2.79
C ALA A 108 -8.58 0.01 4.07
N ARG A 109 -9.49 -0.01 5.04
CA ARG A 109 -9.32 -0.75 6.30
C ARG A 109 -9.36 -2.25 6.07
N SER A 110 -10.30 -2.72 5.26
CA SER A 110 -10.42 -4.13 4.88
C SER A 110 -9.17 -4.60 4.14
N ALA A 111 -8.69 -3.82 3.16
CA ALA A 111 -7.47 -4.12 2.41
C ALA A 111 -6.23 -4.19 3.30
N LEU A 112 -6.07 -3.22 4.21
CA LEU A 112 -4.97 -3.19 5.17
C LEU A 112 -4.99 -4.40 6.09
N SER A 113 -6.17 -4.79 6.60
CA SER A 113 -6.34 -5.99 7.44
C SER A 113 -5.98 -7.29 6.71
N LEU A 114 -6.35 -7.39 5.43
CA LEU A 114 -5.98 -8.55 4.58
C LEU A 114 -4.47 -8.62 4.37
N LEU A 115 -3.84 -7.47 4.04
CA LEU A 115 -2.40 -7.38 3.85
C LEU A 115 -1.64 -7.74 5.12
N GLU A 116 -2.04 -7.20 6.27
CA GLU A 116 -1.44 -7.51 7.57
C GLU A 116 -1.49 -9.01 7.88
N ARG A 117 -2.65 -9.64 7.68
CA ARG A 117 -2.79 -11.07 7.88
C ARG A 117 -1.86 -11.88 6.97
N HIS A 118 -1.74 -11.48 5.71
CA HIS A 118 -0.78 -12.09 4.78
C HIS A 118 0.66 -11.94 5.26
N CYS A 119 1.05 -10.73 5.64
CA CYS A 119 2.41 -10.43 6.11
C CYS A 119 2.76 -11.16 7.40
N PHE A 120 1.87 -11.14 8.38
CA PHE A 120 2.16 -11.67 9.71
C PHE A 120 1.98 -13.18 9.79
N SER A 121 0.95 -13.75 9.13
CA SER A 121 0.66 -15.17 9.23
C SER A 121 1.36 -16.03 8.19
N LEU A 122 1.54 -15.54 6.95
CA LEU A 122 2.16 -16.31 5.87
C LEU A 122 3.64 -15.97 5.69
N LEU A 123 3.98 -14.67 5.59
CA LEU A 123 5.35 -14.23 5.36
C LEU A 123 6.19 -14.16 6.65
N GLY A 124 5.55 -14.27 7.83
CA GLY A 124 6.24 -14.23 9.12
C GLY A 124 6.97 -12.91 9.40
N MET A 125 6.52 -11.81 8.80
CA MET A 125 7.14 -10.51 8.99
C MET A 125 7.10 -10.10 10.47
N HIS A 126 8.18 -9.46 10.93
CA HIS A 126 8.27 -8.97 12.29
C HIS A 126 7.46 -7.67 12.48
N GLN A 127 7.51 -6.78 11.50
CA GLN A 127 6.80 -5.50 11.58
C GLN A 127 6.43 -4.93 10.20
N LEU A 128 5.40 -4.09 10.22
CA LEU A 128 5.02 -3.22 9.12
C LEU A 128 5.13 -1.76 9.55
N TYR A 129 5.48 -0.88 8.62
CA TYR A 129 5.55 0.55 8.90
C TYR A 129 4.99 1.36 7.72
N ALA A 130 4.68 2.62 7.96
CA ALA A 130 4.23 3.55 6.94
C ALA A 130 4.74 4.96 7.23
N TYR A 131 5.07 5.68 6.16
CA TYR A 131 5.34 7.10 6.20
C TYR A 131 4.12 7.87 5.72
N VAL A 132 3.53 8.69 6.58
CA VAL A 132 2.33 9.44 6.26
C VAL A 132 2.54 10.92 6.54
N LYS A 133 2.31 11.77 5.52
CA LYS A 133 2.38 13.24 5.68
C LYS A 133 1.54 13.67 6.89
N THR A 134 2.09 14.49 7.78
CA THR A 134 1.42 14.91 9.02
C THR A 134 0.07 15.60 8.78
N SER A 135 -0.11 16.21 7.62
CA SER A 135 -1.39 16.82 7.21
C SER A 135 -2.43 15.83 6.69
N ASN A 136 -2.06 14.55 6.43
CA ASN A 136 -3.00 13.54 5.96
C ASN A 136 -3.66 12.80 7.12
N ALA A 137 -4.52 13.51 7.85
CA ALA A 137 -5.22 12.96 9.01
C ALA A 137 -6.06 11.71 8.68
N ALA A 138 -6.64 11.64 7.49
CA ALA A 138 -7.44 10.48 7.08
C ALA A 138 -6.60 9.19 7.01
N CYS A 139 -5.39 9.28 6.44
CA CYS A 139 -4.48 8.14 6.34
C CYS A 139 -3.90 7.78 7.73
N ILE A 140 -3.52 8.76 8.55
CA ILE A 140 -3.05 8.53 9.92
C ILE A 140 -4.13 7.79 10.73
N ASN A 141 -5.38 8.24 10.67
CA ASN A 141 -6.51 7.61 11.35
C ASN A 141 -6.78 6.18 10.83
N LEU A 142 -6.63 5.95 9.54
CA LEU A 142 -6.72 4.60 8.96
C LEU A 142 -5.72 3.66 9.63
N PHE A 143 -4.44 4.01 9.63
CA PHE A 143 -3.39 3.20 10.23
C PHE A 143 -3.57 3.03 11.74
N HIS A 144 -3.92 4.08 12.49
CA HIS A 144 -4.23 3.96 13.91
C HIS A 144 -5.39 2.99 14.17
N SER A 145 -6.46 3.06 13.35
CA SER A 145 -7.60 2.15 13.48
C SER A 145 -7.24 0.69 13.19
N ALA A 146 -6.17 0.47 12.44
CA ALA A 146 -5.60 -0.86 12.17
C ALA A 146 -4.56 -1.30 13.22
N GLY A 147 -4.30 -0.48 14.25
CA GLY A 147 -3.40 -0.81 15.35
C GLY A 147 -1.94 -0.42 15.15
N PHE A 148 -1.65 0.43 14.14
CA PHE A 148 -0.35 1.08 14.05
C PHE A 148 -0.23 2.20 15.08
N ASN A 149 0.97 2.40 15.60
CA ASN A 149 1.30 3.46 16.54
C ASN A 149 2.23 4.47 15.87
N THR A 150 2.04 5.75 16.12
CA THR A 150 3.02 6.77 15.74
C THR A 150 4.25 6.65 16.63
N THR A 151 5.38 6.35 16.03
CA THR A 151 6.66 6.17 16.75
C THR A 151 7.60 7.36 16.62
N GLY A 152 7.31 8.27 15.70
CA GLY A 152 8.09 9.47 15.50
C GLY A 152 7.53 10.40 14.43
N VAL A 153 8.10 11.60 14.37
CA VAL A 153 7.85 12.58 13.32
C VAL A 153 9.18 12.96 12.69
N LEU A 154 9.30 12.71 11.40
CA LEU A 154 10.46 13.08 10.60
C LEU A 154 10.24 14.47 10.03
N LYS A 155 11.15 15.41 10.39
CA LYS A 155 11.07 16.81 9.98
C LYS A 155 11.57 16.98 8.56
N ASP A 156 10.88 17.83 7.80
CA ASP A 156 11.27 18.22 6.43
C ASP A 156 11.58 17.02 5.51
N TRP A 157 10.82 15.95 5.68
CA TRP A 157 11.09 14.65 5.06
C TRP A 157 10.67 14.57 3.60
N LEU A 158 9.49 15.14 3.27
CA LEU A 158 8.97 15.16 1.92
C LEU A 158 9.20 16.51 1.27
N HIS A 159 9.84 16.52 0.12
CA HIS A 159 9.89 17.71 -0.74
C HIS A 159 8.64 17.75 -1.61
N THR A 160 7.90 18.85 -1.53
CA THR A 160 6.74 19.13 -2.37
C THR A 160 7.02 20.37 -3.20
N GLY A 161 6.25 20.64 -4.25
CA GLY A 161 6.39 21.88 -5.04
C GLY A 161 6.26 23.17 -4.23
N ARG A 162 5.83 23.08 -2.97
CA ARG A 162 5.64 24.20 -2.03
C ARG A 162 6.57 24.13 -0.81
N GLY A 163 7.68 23.41 -0.90
CA GLY A 163 8.67 23.23 0.16
C GLY A 163 8.56 21.88 0.85
N TYR A 164 9.21 21.75 2.01
CA TYR A 164 9.29 20.48 2.75
C TYR A 164 8.09 20.26 3.66
N ARG A 165 7.80 19.00 3.96
CA ARG A 165 6.71 18.57 4.84
C ARG A 165 7.19 17.48 5.78
N ASP A 166 6.66 17.52 6.99
CA ASP A 166 6.88 16.51 8.01
C ASP A 166 6.08 15.24 7.74
N VAL A 167 6.60 14.12 8.20
CA VAL A 167 6.00 12.80 8.06
C VAL A 167 5.90 12.12 9.41
N CYS A 168 4.75 11.52 9.72
CA CYS A 168 4.62 10.56 10.80
C CYS A 168 5.18 9.21 10.36
N LEU A 169 6.04 8.61 11.18
CA LEU A 169 6.41 7.21 11.10
C LEU A 169 5.43 6.41 11.96
N LEU A 170 4.67 5.55 11.31
CA LEU A 170 3.70 4.66 11.94
C LEU A 170 4.22 3.23 11.88
N GLN A 171 4.15 2.48 12.99
CA GLN A 171 4.63 1.09 13.07
C GLN A 171 3.58 0.17 13.69
N LYS A 172 3.58 -1.08 13.23
CA LYS A 172 2.84 -2.18 13.84
C LYS A 172 3.73 -3.41 13.92
N MET A 173 3.92 -3.92 15.15
CA MET A 173 4.62 -5.18 15.38
C MET A 173 3.68 -6.35 15.12
N ASN A 174 4.25 -7.47 14.70
CA ASN A 174 3.50 -8.71 14.54
C ASN A 174 3.03 -9.24 15.90
N PRO A 175 1.73 -9.28 16.17
CA PRO A 175 1.23 -9.74 17.46
C PRO A 175 1.38 -11.25 17.65
N LEU A 176 1.77 -12.00 16.61
CA LEU A 176 1.94 -13.46 16.65
C LEU A 176 3.35 -13.89 17.07
N ILE A 177 4.31 -12.93 17.13
CA ILE A 177 5.74 -13.21 17.41
C ILE A 177 6.17 -12.62 18.78
N ALA A 178 5.23 -12.05 19.53
CA ALA A 178 5.49 -11.45 20.84
C ALA A 178 5.82 -12.49 21.92
#